data_db5b629818d3a1c90f747085911ca085
#
_entry.id   db5b629818d3a1c90f747085911ca085
#
_cell.length_a   1.000
_cell.length_b   1.000
_cell.length_c   1.000
_cell.angle_alpha   90.00
_cell.angle_beta   90.00
_cell.angle_gamma   90.00
#
_symmetry.space_group_name_H-M   'P 1'
#
loop_
_entity.id
_entity.type
_entity.pdbx_description
1 polymer ?
#
loop_
_entity_poly.entity_id
_entity_poly.type
_entity_poly.pdbx_seq_one_letter_code
_entity_poly.pdbx_strand_id
1 'polypeptide(L)'
;GATLGSALVYTVGGMLLLVVRKPAPISEYPRKYLLVGGVMFVLYEAFISLAIGLASTSVQSLEVSLVNYLWPTLLVLMTAAFSHKKGAVWRALPGAVIATIGVSLAVGGEDFDVNVALQNIVSNPLPYLMAFAGAFIWAIYATVTPSMSNGYDGTTVFFCCVAVTLWIIHFVSGQGLPVQAPSVWGFVAVFTCALSIAGGYACWGYGMLHGNMETLALGSYATPILSTTSGTVLLGVALGAPFWVGVILVVAGSLITVWIDKRATKHTA
;
A
#
# COMPACT_ATOMS: atom_id res chain seq x y z
N GLY A 1 21.06 -0.84 2.21
CA GLY A 1 20.27 -0.73 0.98
C GLY A 1 18.80 -1.02 1.25
N ALA A 2 17.93 -0.64 0.33
CA ALA A 2 16.47 -0.76 0.50
C ALA A 2 16.02 -2.21 0.74
N THR A 3 16.60 -3.17 0.04
CA THR A 3 16.27 -4.59 0.18
C THR A 3 16.61 -5.16 1.55
N LEU A 4 17.76 -4.76 2.15
CA LEU A 4 18.13 -5.18 3.50
C LEU A 4 17.16 -4.62 4.55
N GLY A 5 16.84 -3.32 4.46
CA GLY A 5 15.91 -2.68 5.39
C GLY A 5 14.54 -3.35 5.36
N SER A 6 13.99 -3.56 4.16
CA SER A 6 12.71 -4.26 4.00
C SER A 6 12.77 -5.69 4.51
N ALA A 7 13.81 -6.46 4.19
CA ALA A 7 13.97 -7.85 4.67
C ALA A 7 13.99 -7.92 6.21
N LEU A 8 14.72 -7.01 6.88
CA LEU A 8 14.76 -6.93 8.34
C LEU A 8 13.39 -6.57 8.94
N VAL A 9 12.72 -5.56 8.37
CA VAL A 9 11.40 -5.11 8.83
C VAL A 9 10.36 -6.23 8.72
N TYR A 10 10.31 -6.96 7.58
CA TYR A 10 9.40 -8.10 7.42
C TYR A 10 9.78 -9.31 8.27
N THR A 11 11.06 -9.52 8.54
CA THR A 11 11.51 -10.58 9.47
C THR A 11 11.02 -10.29 10.89
N VAL A 12 11.31 -9.10 11.42
CA VAL A 12 10.88 -8.70 12.75
C VAL A 12 9.35 -8.62 12.83
N GLY A 13 8.69 -8.04 11.84
CA GLY A 13 7.23 -7.97 11.76
C GLY A 13 6.56 -9.33 11.70
N GLY A 14 7.10 -10.27 10.92
CA GLY A 14 6.63 -11.66 10.86
C GLY A 14 6.77 -12.37 12.21
N MET A 15 7.92 -12.22 12.89
CA MET A 15 8.13 -12.76 14.24
C MET A 15 7.12 -12.18 15.25
N LEU A 16 6.90 -10.86 15.23
CA LEU A 16 5.90 -10.21 16.09
C LEU A 16 4.50 -10.79 15.83
N LEU A 17 4.10 -10.94 14.57
CA LEU A 17 2.80 -11.50 14.23
C LEU A 17 2.67 -12.97 14.64
N LEU A 18 3.72 -13.79 14.48
CA LEU A 18 3.72 -15.18 14.94
C LEU A 18 3.47 -15.29 16.45
N VAL A 19 4.10 -14.42 17.24
CA VAL A 19 3.96 -14.44 18.69
C VAL A 19 2.59 -13.92 19.14
N VAL A 20 2.13 -12.81 18.52
CA VAL A 20 0.91 -12.11 18.98
C VAL A 20 -0.36 -12.78 18.43
N ARG A 21 -0.38 -13.17 17.15
CA ARG A 21 -1.61 -13.63 16.48
C ARG A 21 -1.79 -15.14 16.49
N LYS A 22 -0.71 -15.92 16.70
CA LYS A 22 -0.74 -17.38 16.72
C LYS A 22 -1.57 -17.94 15.55
N PRO A 23 -1.09 -17.82 14.29
CA PRO A 23 -1.86 -18.19 13.10
C PRO A 23 -2.29 -19.66 13.17
N ALA A 24 -3.40 -19.98 12.51
CA ALA A 24 -3.85 -21.35 12.36
C ALA A 24 -2.79 -22.21 11.62
N PRO A 25 -2.81 -23.55 11.78
CA PRO A 25 -1.97 -24.43 10.98
C PRO A 25 -2.19 -24.20 9.47
N ILE A 26 -1.12 -24.22 8.69
CA ILE A 26 -1.15 -23.95 7.24
C ILE A 26 -2.15 -24.86 6.50
N SER A 27 -2.34 -26.09 7.00
CA SER A 27 -3.28 -27.06 6.44
C SER A 27 -4.75 -26.65 6.48
N GLU A 28 -5.11 -25.72 7.36
CA GLU A 28 -6.49 -25.23 7.52
C GLU A 28 -6.84 -24.09 6.54
N TYR A 29 -5.83 -23.43 6.00
CA TYR A 29 -6.06 -22.34 5.04
C TYR A 29 -6.51 -22.90 3.68
N PRO A 30 -7.46 -22.23 2.98
CA PRO A 30 -7.80 -22.58 1.62
C PRO A 30 -6.58 -22.51 0.71
N ARG A 31 -6.28 -23.59 0.00
CA ARG A 31 -5.09 -23.68 -0.89
C ARG A 31 -5.05 -22.55 -1.91
N LYS A 32 -6.22 -22.20 -2.49
CA LYS A 32 -6.33 -21.09 -3.45
C LYS A 32 -5.91 -19.76 -2.81
N TYR A 33 -6.31 -19.51 -1.56
CA TYR A 33 -5.92 -18.30 -0.84
C TYR A 33 -4.42 -18.25 -0.54
N LEU A 34 -3.83 -19.34 -0.07
CA LEU A 34 -2.39 -19.40 0.16
C LEU A 34 -1.58 -19.17 -1.12
N LEU A 35 -1.97 -19.79 -2.22
CA LEU A 35 -1.23 -19.69 -3.48
C LEU A 35 -1.49 -18.33 -4.16
N VAL A 36 -2.73 -18.01 -4.47
CA VAL A 36 -3.05 -16.81 -5.24
C VAL A 36 -2.89 -15.55 -4.36
N GLY A 37 -3.49 -15.53 -3.17
CA GLY A 37 -3.38 -14.42 -2.24
C GLY A 37 -1.95 -14.22 -1.74
N GLY A 38 -1.25 -15.31 -1.40
CA GLY A 38 0.14 -15.25 -0.97
C GLY A 38 1.08 -14.73 -2.07
N VAL A 39 0.95 -15.23 -3.30
CA VAL A 39 1.74 -14.74 -4.44
C VAL A 39 1.47 -13.27 -4.71
N MET A 40 0.20 -12.82 -4.69
CA MET A 40 -0.14 -11.42 -4.89
C MET A 40 0.45 -10.54 -3.79
N PHE A 41 0.34 -10.96 -2.52
CA PHE A 41 0.89 -10.22 -1.39
C PHE A 41 2.42 -10.10 -1.50
N VAL A 42 3.11 -11.21 -1.75
CA VAL A 42 4.58 -11.24 -1.89
C VAL A 42 5.05 -10.41 -3.08
N LEU A 43 4.37 -10.50 -4.23
CA LEU A 43 4.72 -9.71 -5.42
C LEU A 43 4.55 -8.23 -5.18
N TYR A 44 3.46 -7.80 -4.52
CA TYR A 44 3.26 -6.40 -4.17
C TYR A 44 4.41 -5.85 -3.34
N GLU A 45 4.77 -6.55 -2.26
CA GLU A 45 5.82 -6.11 -1.35
C GLU A 45 7.22 -6.14 -1.98
N ALA A 46 7.50 -7.17 -2.79
CA ALA A 46 8.74 -7.24 -3.56
C ALA A 46 8.81 -6.10 -4.58
N PHE A 47 7.72 -5.82 -5.29
CA PHE A 47 7.68 -4.77 -6.32
C PHE A 47 7.89 -3.39 -5.71
N ILE A 48 7.21 -3.04 -4.62
CA ILE A 48 7.40 -1.72 -4.01
C ILE A 48 8.80 -1.57 -3.39
N SER A 49 9.31 -2.62 -2.75
CA SER A 49 10.67 -2.60 -2.20
C SER A 49 11.73 -2.43 -3.28
N LEU A 50 11.59 -3.13 -4.40
CA LEU A 50 12.50 -3.01 -5.54
C LEU A 50 12.32 -1.67 -6.27
N ALA A 51 11.09 -1.20 -6.45
CA ALA A 51 10.79 0.08 -7.10
C ALA A 51 11.49 1.24 -6.38
N ILE A 52 11.40 1.29 -5.05
CA ILE A 52 12.11 2.29 -4.25
C ILE A 52 13.64 2.08 -4.32
N GLY A 53 14.10 0.83 -4.31
CA GLY A 53 15.53 0.50 -4.36
C GLY A 53 16.19 0.80 -5.70
N LEU A 54 15.45 0.78 -6.80
CA LEU A 54 15.91 1.05 -8.17
C LEU A 54 15.76 2.53 -8.57
N ALA A 55 15.13 3.35 -7.74
CA ALA A 55 15.05 4.79 -7.95
C ALA A 55 16.44 5.41 -7.86
N SER A 56 16.81 6.21 -8.84
CA SER A 56 18.15 6.79 -8.98
C SER A 56 18.38 8.01 -8.08
N THR A 57 17.31 8.67 -7.67
CA THR A 57 17.33 9.88 -6.82
C THR A 57 16.25 9.84 -5.77
N SER A 58 16.37 10.68 -4.72
CA SER A 58 15.31 10.84 -3.71
C SER A 58 14.01 11.37 -4.31
N VAL A 59 14.11 12.26 -5.31
CA VAL A 59 12.94 12.78 -6.05
C VAL A 59 12.22 11.63 -6.77
N GLN A 60 12.98 10.80 -7.49
CA GLN A 60 12.43 9.64 -8.18
C GLN A 60 11.80 8.63 -7.20
N SER A 61 12.39 8.42 -6.02
CA SER A 61 11.78 7.57 -4.96
C SER A 61 10.44 8.13 -4.48
N LEU A 62 10.32 9.45 -4.37
CA LEU A 62 9.06 10.12 -4.02
C LEU A 62 8.02 9.94 -5.12
N GLU A 63 8.38 10.14 -6.39
CA GLU A 63 7.50 9.97 -7.54
C GLU A 63 7.00 8.50 -7.66
N VAL A 64 7.90 7.53 -7.46
CA VAL A 64 7.56 6.10 -7.40
C VAL A 64 6.57 5.80 -6.28
N SER A 65 6.74 6.42 -5.12
CA SER A 65 5.80 6.32 -4.01
C SER A 65 4.44 6.93 -4.35
N LEU A 66 4.41 8.06 -5.08
CA LEU A 66 3.17 8.65 -5.60
C LEU A 66 2.43 7.70 -6.53
N VAL A 67 3.15 7.03 -7.44
CA VAL A 67 2.54 6.01 -8.32
C VAL A 67 1.98 4.86 -7.51
N ASN A 68 2.68 4.40 -6.48
CA ASN A 68 2.15 3.37 -5.58
C ASN A 68 0.87 3.84 -4.87
N TYR A 69 0.77 5.10 -4.48
CA TYR A 69 -0.45 5.64 -3.85
C TYR A 69 -1.68 5.74 -4.78
N LEU A 70 -1.59 5.24 -6.00
CA LEU A 70 -2.79 4.93 -6.81
C LEU A 70 -3.58 3.72 -6.28
N TRP A 71 -3.00 2.89 -5.40
CA TRP A 71 -3.68 1.70 -4.89
C TRP A 71 -5.04 1.97 -4.23
N PRO A 72 -5.28 3.06 -3.46
CA PRO A 72 -6.62 3.35 -2.93
C PRO A 72 -7.65 3.61 -4.04
N THR A 73 -7.25 4.35 -5.06
CA THR A 73 -8.12 4.60 -6.23
C THR A 73 -8.45 3.32 -6.97
N LEU A 74 -7.44 2.51 -7.24
CA LEU A 74 -7.62 1.20 -7.87
C LEU A 74 -8.50 0.28 -7.01
N LEU A 75 -8.33 0.30 -5.68
CA LEU A 75 -9.16 -0.47 -4.76
C LEU A 75 -10.63 -0.04 -4.80
N VAL A 76 -10.91 1.27 -4.79
CA VAL A 76 -12.29 1.80 -4.92
C VAL A 76 -12.91 1.34 -6.24
N LEU A 77 -12.18 1.46 -7.34
CA LEU A 77 -12.67 1.05 -8.67
C LEU A 77 -12.85 -0.47 -8.78
N MET A 78 -11.92 -1.27 -8.24
CA MET A 78 -12.03 -2.73 -8.20
C MET A 78 -13.21 -3.19 -7.33
N THR A 79 -13.34 -2.62 -6.12
CA THR A 79 -14.49 -2.92 -5.24
C THR A 79 -15.82 -2.59 -5.94
N ALA A 80 -15.91 -1.47 -6.65
CA ALA A 80 -17.08 -1.12 -7.44
C ALA A 80 -17.32 -2.10 -8.60
N ALA A 81 -16.26 -2.52 -9.30
CA ALA A 81 -16.36 -3.48 -10.41
C ALA A 81 -16.84 -4.86 -9.93
N PHE A 82 -16.35 -5.33 -8.78
CA PHE A 82 -16.72 -6.63 -8.21
C PHE A 82 -18.04 -6.60 -7.41
N SER A 83 -18.63 -5.44 -7.20
CA SER A 83 -19.91 -5.29 -6.47
C SER A 83 -21.12 -5.82 -7.23
N HIS A 84 -20.97 -6.16 -8.53
CA HIS A 84 -22.05 -6.54 -9.45
C HIS A 84 -23.17 -5.50 -9.61
N LYS A 85 -23.04 -4.31 -9.03
CA LYS A 85 -24.00 -3.20 -9.19
C LYS A 85 -23.77 -2.52 -10.54
N LYS A 86 -24.81 -2.48 -11.41
CA LYS A 86 -24.71 -1.85 -12.74
C LYS A 86 -24.22 -0.38 -12.61
N GLY A 87 -23.18 -0.05 -13.38
CA GLY A 87 -22.63 1.31 -13.42
C GLY A 87 -21.88 1.76 -12.16
N ALA A 88 -21.58 0.87 -11.20
CA ALA A 88 -20.87 1.24 -9.96
C ALA A 88 -19.50 1.87 -10.23
N VAL A 89 -18.73 1.37 -11.19
CA VAL A 89 -17.44 1.93 -11.59
C VAL A 89 -17.59 3.37 -12.08
N TRP A 90 -18.55 3.64 -12.96
CA TRP A 90 -18.80 4.98 -13.50
C TRP A 90 -19.25 5.96 -12.41
N ARG A 91 -19.96 5.48 -11.40
CA ARG A 91 -20.34 6.30 -10.23
C ARG A 91 -19.17 6.59 -9.30
N ALA A 92 -18.26 5.64 -9.14
CA ALA A 92 -17.07 5.80 -8.30
C ALA A 92 -16.00 6.70 -8.97
N LEU A 93 -15.93 6.69 -10.30
CA LEU A 93 -14.86 7.34 -11.06
C LEU A 93 -14.66 8.83 -10.77
N PRO A 94 -15.69 9.69 -10.72
CA PRO A 94 -15.48 11.13 -10.44
C PRO A 94 -14.81 11.37 -9.08
N GLY A 95 -15.30 10.71 -8.03
CA GLY A 95 -14.72 10.86 -6.70
C GLY A 95 -13.31 10.26 -6.61
N ALA A 96 -13.07 9.13 -7.28
CA ALA A 96 -11.76 8.50 -7.36
C ALA A 96 -10.72 9.41 -8.05
N VAL A 97 -11.08 10.08 -9.14
CA VAL A 97 -10.21 11.04 -9.83
C VAL A 97 -9.89 12.23 -8.93
N ILE A 98 -10.90 12.83 -8.29
CA ILE A 98 -10.70 13.96 -7.37
C ILE A 98 -9.79 13.56 -6.20
N ALA A 99 -10.04 12.40 -5.60
CA ALA A 99 -9.22 11.90 -4.50
C ALA A 99 -7.77 11.62 -4.93
N THR A 100 -7.56 11.08 -6.14
CA THR A 100 -6.22 10.86 -6.70
C THR A 100 -5.45 12.16 -6.90
N ILE A 101 -6.10 13.20 -7.45
CA ILE A 101 -5.51 14.53 -7.56
C ILE A 101 -5.15 15.06 -6.17
N GLY A 102 -6.04 14.88 -5.20
CA GLY A 102 -5.80 15.27 -3.81
C GLY A 102 -4.59 14.57 -3.19
N VAL A 103 -4.46 13.26 -3.37
CA VAL A 103 -3.27 12.48 -2.93
C VAL A 103 -2.00 13.00 -3.58
N SER A 104 -2.04 13.24 -4.90
CA SER A 104 -0.87 13.73 -5.65
C SER A 104 -0.39 15.09 -5.13
N LEU A 105 -1.31 16.00 -4.82
CA LEU A 105 -0.98 17.29 -4.22
C LEU A 105 -0.47 17.18 -2.79
N ALA A 106 -1.11 16.32 -1.97
CA ALA A 106 -0.72 16.16 -0.57
C ALA A 106 0.67 15.54 -0.41
N VAL A 107 1.05 14.58 -1.25
CA VAL A 107 2.32 13.86 -1.16
C VAL A 107 3.41 14.56 -1.99
N GLY A 108 3.06 15.09 -3.16
CA GLY A 108 4.01 15.77 -4.06
C GLY A 108 4.53 17.10 -3.50
N GLY A 109 3.69 17.84 -2.76
CA GLY A 109 4.08 19.11 -2.16
C GLY A 109 4.26 20.23 -3.19
N GLU A 110 5.01 21.27 -2.78
CA GLU A 110 5.27 22.47 -3.60
C GLU A 110 6.32 22.23 -4.70
N ASP A 111 7.21 21.28 -4.50
CA ASP A 111 8.35 21.01 -5.40
C ASP A 111 8.02 19.99 -6.50
N PHE A 112 6.78 19.49 -6.56
CA PHE A 112 6.39 18.51 -7.57
C PHE A 112 6.24 19.13 -8.95
N ASP A 113 7.17 18.80 -9.87
CA ASP A 113 7.13 19.23 -11.27
C ASP A 113 6.79 18.04 -12.19
N VAL A 114 5.64 18.15 -12.86
CA VAL A 114 5.15 17.12 -13.79
C VAL A 114 6.11 16.86 -14.95
N ASN A 115 6.82 17.92 -15.46
CA ASN A 115 7.75 17.74 -16.57
C ASN A 115 9.00 16.97 -16.12
N VAL A 116 9.48 17.26 -14.91
CA VAL A 116 10.59 16.50 -14.30
C VAL A 116 10.19 15.06 -14.08
N ALA A 117 8.98 14.82 -13.56
CA ALA A 117 8.46 13.46 -13.34
C ALA A 117 8.36 12.67 -14.67
N LEU A 118 7.87 13.30 -15.75
CA LEU A 118 7.81 12.65 -17.06
C LEU A 118 9.21 12.32 -17.61
N GLN A 119 10.18 13.22 -17.46
CA GLN A 119 11.57 12.95 -17.84
C GLN A 119 12.17 11.80 -17.02
N ASN A 120 11.91 11.76 -15.73
CA ASN A 120 12.35 10.69 -14.84
C ASN A 120 11.74 9.33 -15.23
N ILE A 121 10.46 9.30 -15.59
CA ILE A 121 9.79 8.08 -16.09
C ILE A 121 10.44 7.59 -17.38
N VAL A 122 10.74 8.49 -18.32
CA VAL A 122 11.38 8.11 -19.59
C VAL A 122 12.81 7.62 -19.37
N SER A 123 13.55 8.23 -18.47
CA SER A 123 14.96 7.88 -18.20
C SER A 123 15.10 6.56 -17.42
N ASN A 124 14.16 6.24 -16.52
CA ASN A 124 14.19 5.04 -15.68
C ASN A 124 12.75 4.52 -15.45
N PRO A 125 12.13 3.86 -16.45
CA PRO A 125 10.72 3.48 -16.38
C PRO A 125 10.41 2.31 -15.43
N LEU A 126 11.39 1.45 -15.16
CA LEU A 126 11.18 0.20 -14.43
C LEU A 126 10.61 0.41 -13.01
N PRO A 127 11.12 1.31 -12.17
CA PRO A 127 10.56 1.58 -10.85
C PRO A 127 9.07 1.99 -10.89
N TYR A 128 8.70 2.83 -11.85
CA TYR A 128 7.32 3.29 -12.01
C TYR A 128 6.37 2.16 -12.44
N LEU A 129 6.82 1.32 -13.38
CA LEU A 129 6.07 0.14 -13.80
C LEU A 129 5.86 -0.85 -12.66
N MET A 130 6.90 -1.08 -11.84
CA MET A 130 6.81 -1.95 -10.67
C MET A 130 5.86 -1.37 -9.61
N ALA A 131 5.95 -0.07 -9.32
CA ALA A 131 5.06 0.60 -8.37
C ALA A 131 3.60 0.55 -8.83
N PHE A 132 3.33 0.81 -10.11
CA PHE A 132 1.98 0.73 -10.69
C PHE A 132 1.43 -0.70 -10.67
N ALA A 133 2.24 -1.68 -11.12
CA ALA A 133 1.85 -3.09 -11.09
C ALA A 133 1.60 -3.57 -9.65
N GLY A 134 2.44 -3.14 -8.70
CA GLY A 134 2.24 -3.39 -7.27
C GLY A 134 0.92 -2.84 -6.77
N ALA A 135 0.63 -1.57 -7.04
CA ALA A 135 -0.62 -0.92 -6.65
C ALA A 135 -1.86 -1.66 -7.20
N PHE A 136 -1.77 -2.12 -8.45
CA PHE A 136 -2.83 -2.88 -9.11
C PHE A 136 -3.01 -4.28 -8.47
N ILE A 137 -1.90 -4.99 -8.24
CA ILE A 137 -1.90 -6.30 -7.58
C ILE A 137 -2.51 -6.19 -6.18
N TRP A 138 -2.13 -5.17 -5.41
CA TRP A 138 -2.67 -4.92 -4.08
C TRP A 138 -4.18 -4.67 -4.09
N ALA A 139 -4.65 -3.84 -5.02
CA ALA A 139 -6.09 -3.56 -5.16
C ALA A 139 -6.90 -4.82 -5.48
N ILE A 140 -6.39 -5.69 -6.37
CA ILE A 140 -7.02 -6.98 -6.66
C ILE A 140 -6.98 -7.87 -5.42
N TYR A 141 -5.80 -8.05 -4.80
CA TYR A 141 -5.63 -8.86 -3.59
C TYR A 141 -6.65 -8.48 -2.52
N ALA A 142 -6.74 -7.20 -2.18
CA ALA A 142 -7.67 -6.73 -1.15
C ALA A 142 -9.14 -7.00 -1.52
N THR A 143 -9.50 -6.85 -2.79
CA THR A 143 -10.89 -7.07 -3.26
C THR A 143 -11.29 -8.54 -3.25
N VAL A 144 -10.39 -9.46 -3.62
CA VAL A 144 -10.72 -10.89 -3.77
C VAL A 144 -10.46 -11.71 -2.50
N THR A 145 -9.65 -11.23 -1.58
CA THR A 145 -9.30 -11.92 -0.32
C THR A 145 -10.51 -12.37 0.48
N PRO A 146 -11.54 -11.52 0.73
CA PRO A 146 -12.71 -11.95 1.52
C PRO A 146 -13.40 -13.20 0.96
N SER A 147 -13.46 -13.32 -0.38
CA SER A 147 -14.11 -14.46 -1.04
C SER A 147 -13.25 -15.73 -1.10
N MET A 148 -11.92 -15.60 -0.99
CA MET A 148 -10.99 -16.72 -1.12
C MET A 148 -10.52 -17.30 0.21
N SER A 149 -10.53 -16.48 1.26
CA SER A 149 -9.88 -16.81 2.54
C SER A 149 -10.72 -17.69 3.47
N ASN A 150 -12.03 -17.82 3.23
CA ASN A 150 -12.98 -18.48 4.14
C ASN A 150 -12.86 -17.96 5.60
N GLY A 151 -12.55 -16.67 5.77
CA GLY A 151 -12.37 -16.05 7.08
C GLY A 151 -10.98 -16.22 7.71
N TYR A 152 -10.07 -16.98 7.08
CA TYR A 152 -8.68 -17.11 7.54
C TYR A 152 -7.86 -15.88 7.19
N ASP A 153 -7.12 -15.35 8.16
CA ASP A 153 -6.19 -14.25 7.95
C ASP A 153 -4.78 -14.76 7.67
N GLY A 154 -4.34 -14.67 6.43
CA GLY A 154 -3.02 -15.10 5.97
C GLY A 154 -1.89 -14.11 6.25
N THR A 155 -2.15 -12.93 6.81
CA THR A 155 -1.16 -11.86 6.96
C THR A 155 0.14 -12.35 7.59
N THR A 156 0.06 -13.13 8.68
CA THR A 156 1.26 -13.65 9.37
C THR A 156 2.09 -14.57 8.46
N VAL A 157 1.43 -15.49 7.75
CA VAL A 157 2.11 -16.42 6.84
C VAL A 157 2.74 -15.66 5.68
N PHE A 158 2.01 -14.70 5.11
CA PHE A 158 2.49 -13.90 3.98
C PHE A 158 3.65 -12.99 4.37
N PHE A 159 3.67 -12.43 5.59
CA PHE A 159 4.84 -11.69 6.10
C PHE A 159 6.10 -12.57 6.14
N CYS A 160 5.99 -13.82 6.60
CA CYS A 160 7.11 -14.75 6.59
C CYS A 160 7.58 -15.04 5.14
N CYS A 161 6.64 -15.23 4.21
CA CYS A 161 6.98 -15.42 2.80
C CYS A 161 7.67 -14.20 2.19
N VAL A 162 7.19 -12.98 2.50
CA VAL A 162 7.83 -11.72 2.07
C VAL A 162 9.24 -11.62 2.63
N ALA A 163 9.44 -11.89 3.92
CA ALA A 163 10.76 -11.86 4.54
C ALA A 163 11.73 -12.78 3.81
N VAL A 164 11.35 -14.04 3.58
CA VAL A 164 12.18 -15.02 2.85
C VAL A 164 12.47 -14.52 1.43
N THR A 165 11.47 -14.04 0.71
CA THR A 165 11.63 -13.52 -0.66
C THR A 165 12.59 -12.33 -0.70
N LEU A 166 12.45 -11.36 0.21
CA LEU A 166 13.32 -10.19 0.26
C LEU A 166 14.76 -10.54 0.63
N TRP A 167 14.98 -11.53 1.50
CA TRP A 167 16.32 -12.07 1.76
C TRP A 167 16.92 -12.73 0.53
N ILE A 168 16.15 -13.52 -0.21
CA ILE A 168 16.62 -14.14 -1.46
C ILE A 168 17.02 -13.04 -2.46
N ILE A 169 16.15 -12.03 -2.68
CA ILE A 169 16.44 -10.90 -3.56
C ILE A 169 17.70 -10.16 -3.11
N HIS A 170 17.86 -9.92 -1.82
CA HIS A 170 19.03 -9.23 -1.26
C HIS A 170 20.33 -9.95 -1.61
N PHE A 171 20.41 -11.26 -1.34
CA PHE A 171 21.61 -12.02 -1.61
C PHE A 171 21.87 -12.26 -3.11
N VAL A 172 20.82 -12.54 -3.89
CA VAL A 172 20.94 -12.72 -5.35
C VAL A 172 21.40 -11.44 -6.05
N SER A 173 21.04 -10.27 -5.50
CA SER A 173 21.53 -8.97 -5.98
C SER A 173 23.00 -8.69 -5.66
N GLY A 174 23.72 -9.65 -5.12
CA GLY A 174 25.14 -9.48 -4.76
C GLY A 174 25.40 -8.61 -3.55
N GLN A 175 24.37 -8.24 -2.80
CA GLN A 175 24.49 -7.43 -1.60
C GLN A 175 24.82 -8.32 -0.40
N GLY A 176 25.93 -8.03 0.26
CA GLY A 176 26.34 -8.72 1.48
C GLY A 176 25.70 -8.11 2.74
N LEU A 177 25.87 -8.77 3.86
CA LEU A 177 25.52 -8.20 5.15
C LEU A 177 26.46 -7.01 5.47
N PRO A 178 25.96 -5.97 6.18
CA PRO A 178 26.79 -4.84 6.56
C PRO A 178 27.96 -5.29 7.44
N VAL A 179 29.16 -4.81 7.13
CA VAL A 179 30.38 -5.12 7.88
C VAL A 179 30.32 -4.53 9.31
N GLN A 180 29.61 -3.42 9.47
CA GLN A 180 29.42 -2.78 10.79
C GLN A 180 28.07 -3.18 11.38
N ALA A 181 28.07 -3.52 12.66
CA ALA A 181 26.84 -3.74 13.40
C ALA A 181 25.95 -2.49 13.34
N PRO A 182 24.63 -2.63 13.20
CA PRO A 182 23.73 -1.50 13.22
C PRO A 182 23.81 -0.78 14.57
N SER A 183 23.70 0.55 14.52
CA SER A 183 23.61 1.36 15.73
C SER A 183 22.34 1.02 16.53
N VAL A 184 22.30 1.35 17.81
CA VAL A 184 21.09 1.22 18.64
C VAL A 184 19.88 1.91 17.98
N TRP A 185 20.10 3.09 17.41
CA TRP A 185 19.05 3.80 16.67
C TRP A 185 18.59 3.06 15.41
N GLY A 186 19.49 2.35 14.74
CA GLY A 186 19.14 1.47 13.60
C GLY A 186 18.22 0.33 14.02
N PHE A 187 18.50 -0.31 15.15
CA PHE A 187 17.62 -1.34 15.72
C PHE A 187 16.26 -0.77 16.11
N VAL A 188 16.23 0.39 16.80
CA VAL A 188 14.99 1.06 17.19
C VAL A 188 14.16 1.41 15.95
N ALA A 189 14.78 1.94 14.89
CA ALA A 189 14.08 2.27 13.65
C ALA A 189 13.48 1.03 12.99
N VAL A 190 14.24 -0.05 12.82
CA VAL A 190 13.73 -1.31 12.25
C VAL A 190 12.59 -1.86 13.08
N PHE A 191 12.72 -1.89 14.41
CA PHE A 191 11.68 -2.43 15.30
C PHE A 191 10.40 -1.59 15.22
N THR A 192 10.51 -0.26 15.27
CA THR A 192 9.36 0.65 15.17
C THR A 192 8.66 0.54 13.83
N CYS A 193 9.42 0.49 12.73
CA CYS A 193 8.86 0.25 11.39
C CYS A 193 8.17 -1.11 11.31
N ALA A 194 8.81 -2.17 11.82
CA ALA A 194 8.24 -3.52 11.81
C ALA A 194 6.93 -3.58 12.61
N LEU A 195 6.89 -2.97 13.79
CA LEU A 195 5.69 -2.91 14.62
C LEU A 195 4.56 -2.15 13.92
N SER A 196 4.88 -0.99 13.34
CA SER A 196 3.90 -0.15 12.62
C SER A 196 3.35 -0.85 11.39
N ILE A 197 4.21 -1.45 10.57
CA ILE A 197 3.81 -2.14 9.34
C ILE A 197 3.03 -3.42 9.68
N ALA A 198 3.53 -4.27 10.57
CA ALA A 198 2.86 -5.50 10.98
C ALA A 198 1.50 -5.21 11.64
N GLY A 199 1.43 -4.20 12.51
CA GLY A 199 0.18 -3.76 13.14
C GLY A 199 -0.82 -3.21 12.11
N GLY A 200 -0.36 -2.38 11.19
CA GLY A 200 -1.18 -1.84 10.10
C GLY A 200 -1.78 -2.94 9.21
N TYR A 201 -0.96 -3.89 8.77
CA TYR A 201 -1.43 -5.03 7.98
C TYR A 201 -2.34 -5.98 8.76
N ALA A 202 -2.10 -6.17 10.06
CA ALA A 202 -2.99 -6.94 10.92
C ALA A 202 -4.38 -6.31 11.04
N CYS A 203 -4.44 -4.98 11.22
CA CYS A 203 -5.70 -4.23 11.24
C CYS A 203 -6.38 -4.25 9.86
N TRP A 204 -5.59 -4.08 8.78
CA TRP A 204 -6.10 -4.15 7.41
C TRP A 204 -6.70 -5.52 7.09
N GLY A 205 -6.00 -6.61 7.42
CA GLY A 205 -6.48 -7.98 7.25
C GLY A 205 -7.80 -8.23 8.00
N TYR A 206 -7.89 -7.77 9.25
CA TYR A 206 -9.13 -7.82 10.01
C TYR A 206 -10.26 -7.03 9.33
N GLY A 207 -9.96 -5.81 8.86
CA GLY A 207 -10.91 -4.96 8.15
C GLY A 207 -11.43 -5.59 6.85
N MET A 208 -10.57 -6.26 6.08
CA MET A 208 -10.97 -6.97 4.86
C MET A 208 -11.91 -8.15 5.14
N LEU A 209 -11.69 -8.87 6.24
CA LEU A 209 -12.45 -10.08 6.55
C LEU A 209 -13.76 -9.82 7.28
N HIS A 210 -13.81 -8.77 8.10
CA HIS A 210 -14.94 -8.51 9.00
C HIS A 210 -15.63 -7.17 8.75
N GLY A 211 -15.01 -6.30 7.95
CA GLY A 211 -15.49 -4.95 7.65
C GLY A 211 -16.29 -4.85 6.36
N ASN A 212 -16.68 -3.63 6.04
CA ASN A 212 -17.29 -3.31 4.76
C ASN A 212 -16.22 -2.84 3.78
N MET A 213 -16.03 -3.56 2.66
CA MET A 213 -14.98 -3.27 1.67
C MET A 213 -15.15 -1.90 0.99
N GLU A 214 -16.38 -1.44 0.76
CA GLU A 214 -16.62 -0.10 0.18
C GLU A 214 -16.11 1.00 1.16
N THR A 215 -16.41 0.85 2.44
CA THR A 215 -15.95 1.77 3.50
C THR A 215 -14.43 1.69 3.68
N LEU A 216 -13.86 0.48 3.68
CA LEU A 216 -12.43 0.26 3.82
C LEU A 216 -11.66 0.87 2.65
N ALA A 217 -12.15 0.68 1.42
CA ALA A 217 -11.57 1.26 0.21
C ALA A 217 -11.57 2.79 0.24
N LEU A 218 -12.68 3.42 0.64
CA LEU A 218 -12.75 4.88 0.79
C LEU A 218 -11.86 5.38 1.93
N GLY A 219 -11.84 4.67 3.06
CA GLY A 219 -10.97 4.99 4.20
C GLY A 219 -9.49 4.89 3.88
N SER A 220 -9.11 4.04 2.90
CA SER A 220 -7.71 3.85 2.51
C SER A 220 -7.04 5.11 1.95
N TYR A 221 -7.81 6.08 1.44
CA TYR A 221 -7.28 7.39 1.04
C TYR A 221 -6.68 8.19 2.21
N ALA A 222 -7.00 7.85 3.46
CA ALA A 222 -6.33 8.46 4.60
C ALA A 222 -4.86 8.02 4.73
N THR A 223 -4.49 6.86 4.19
CA THR A 223 -3.12 6.30 4.34
C THR A 223 -2.02 7.23 3.82
N PRO A 224 -2.04 7.73 2.57
CA PRO A 224 -1.00 8.64 2.09
C PRO A 224 -0.98 9.97 2.88
N ILE A 225 -2.13 10.47 3.31
CA ILE A 225 -2.24 11.71 4.10
C ILE A 225 -1.60 11.52 5.48
N LEU A 226 -1.96 10.45 6.18
CA LEU A 226 -1.42 10.14 7.50
C LEU A 226 0.09 9.83 7.42
N SER A 227 0.53 9.13 6.37
CA SER A 227 1.94 8.84 6.14
C SER A 227 2.76 10.12 5.93
N THR A 228 2.29 11.03 5.07
CA THR A 228 2.95 12.33 4.83
C THR A 228 2.96 13.18 6.10
N THR A 229 1.83 13.29 6.79
CA THR A 229 1.75 14.04 8.07
C THR A 229 2.71 13.50 9.12
N SER A 230 2.76 12.17 9.28
CA SER A 230 3.68 11.55 10.23
C SER A 230 5.15 11.80 9.88
N GLY A 231 5.49 11.70 8.59
CA GLY A 231 6.84 11.96 8.10
C GLY A 231 7.26 13.40 8.35
N THR A 232 6.40 14.37 8.05
CA THR A 232 6.72 15.80 8.23
C THR A 232 6.81 16.19 9.72
N VAL A 233 5.95 15.63 10.58
CA VAL A 233 6.05 15.86 12.04
C VAL A 233 7.36 15.31 12.59
N LEU A 234 7.76 14.10 12.16
CA LEU A 234 9.02 13.50 12.60
C LEU A 234 10.26 14.26 12.10
N LEU A 235 10.18 14.86 10.92
CA LEU A 235 11.27 15.64 10.32
C LEU A 235 11.25 17.12 10.71
N GLY A 236 10.23 17.59 11.43
CA GLY A 236 10.07 19.00 11.82
C GLY A 236 9.81 19.93 10.63
N VAL A 237 9.22 19.44 9.53
CA VAL A 237 8.93 20.21 8.33
C VAL A 237 7.50 20.73 8.36
N ALA A 238 7.27 22.00 7.97
CA ALA A 238 5.93 22.56 7.89
C ALA A 238 5.18 22.01 6.66
N LEU A 239 3.89 21.74 6.85
CA LEU A 239 3.01 21.32 5.74
C LEU A 239 2.52 22.56 4.99
N GLY A 240 2.86 22.67 3.72
CA GLY A 240 2.49 23.75 2.83
C GLY A 240 1.03 23.71 2.38
N ALA A 241 0.61 24.76 1.64
CA ALA A 241 -0.74 24.88 1.10
C ALA A 241 -1.17 23.71 0.21
N PRO A 242 -0.32 23.13 -0.67
CA PRO A 242 -0.68 21.96 -1.49
C PRO A 242 -1.14 20.77 -0.67
N PHE A 243 -0.51 20.52 0.49
CA PHE A 243 -0.93 19.43 1.38
C PHE A 243 -2.38 19.62 1.84
N TRP A 244 -2.74 20.79 2.35
CA TRP A 244 -4.09 21.05 2.86
C TRP A 244 -5.15 21.04 1.76
N VAL A 245 -4.83 21.58 0.57
CA VAL A 245 -5.69 21.48 -0.61
C VAL A 245 -5.88 20.01 -1.00
N GLY A 246 -4.81 19.24 -1.00
CA GLY A 246 -4.85 17.80 -1.27
C GLY A 246 -5.76 17.04 -0.29
N VAL A 247 -5.65 17.32 1.02
CA VAL A 247 -6.52 16.72 2.05
C VAL A 247 -8.00 17.04 1.78
N ILE A 248 -8.33 18.30 1.47
CA ILE A 248 -9.70 18.72 1.15
C ILE A 248 -10.22 17.97 -0.07
N LEU A 249 -9.42 17.83 -1.13
CA LEU A 249 -9.80 17.09 -2.34
C LEU A 249 -10.02 15.60 -2.06
N VAL A 250 -9.18 14.98 -1.24
CA VAL A 250 -9.36 13.56 -0.84
C VAL A 250 -10.69 13.37 -0.11
N VAL A 251 -10.98 14.22 0.86
CA VAL A 251 -12.26 14.17 1.61
C VAL A 251 -13.44 14.41 0.67
N ALA A 252 -13.36 15.44 -0.17
CA ALA A 252 -14.43 15.76 -1.14
C ALA A 252 -14.65 14.61 -2.13
N GLY A 253 -13.59 14.02 -2.69
CA GLY A 253 -13.68 12.89 -3.61
C GLY A 253 -14.34 11.68 -2.97
N SER A 254 -13.95 11.34 -1.74
CA SER A 254 -14.56 10.25 -0.97
C SER A 254 -16.04 10.49 -0.71
N LEU A 255 -16.41 11.71 -0.27
CA LEU A 255 -17.81 12.07 -0.02
C LEU A 255 -18.66 12.06 -1.31
N ILE A 256 -18.10 12.53 -2.43
CA ILE A 256 -18.76 12.49 -3.75
C ILE A 256 -19.07 11.04 -4.14
N THR A 257 -18.12 10.13 -3.98
CA THR A 257 -18.33 8.69 -4.27
C THR A 257 -19.51 8.14 -3.46
N VAL A 258 -19.52 8.37 -2.14
CA VAL A 258 -20.61 7.92 -1.24
C VAL A 258 -21.95 8.54 -1.63
N TRP A 259 -21.95 9.82 -1.94
CA TRP A 259 -23.19 10.56 -2.26
C TRP A 259 -23.81 10.09 -3.58
N ILE A 260 -22.99 9.90 -4.62
CA ILE A 260 -23.45 9.40 -5.92
C ILE A 260 -24.01 7.96 -5.77
N ASP A 261 -23.34 7.08 -5.03
CA ASP A 261 -23.81 5.71 -4.86
C ASP A 261 -25.12 5.63 -4.06
N LYS A 262 -25.25 6.42 -2.97
CA LYS A 262 -26.50 6.51 -2.20
C LYS A 262 -27.69 7.05 -3.02
N ARG A 263 -27.47 8.01 -3.92
CA ARG A 263 -28.54 8.50 -4.81
C ARG A 263 -29.00 7.44 -5.80
N ALA A 264 -28.06 6.71 -6.39
CA ALA A 264 -28.38 5.67 -7.37
C ALA A 264 -29.19 4.51 -6.73
N THR A 265 -28.85 4.12 -5.48
CA THR A 265 -29.59 3.07 -4.77
C THR A 265 -31.01 3.48 -4.34
N LYS A 266 -31.28 4.77 -4.12
CA LYS A 266 -32.63 5.27 -3.80
C LYS A 266 -33.57 5.29 -5.01
N HIS A 267 -33.06 5.31 -6.25
CA HIS A 267 -33.87 5.30 -7.48
C HIS A 267 -34.15 3.88 -7.99
N THR A 268 -33.56 2.85 -7.37
CA THR A 268 -33.74 1.45 -7.77
C THR A 268 -34.53 0.64 -6.73
N ALA A 269 -34.86 1.22 -5.57
CA ALA A 269 -35.77 0.70 -4.55
C ALA A 269 -37.15 1.33 -4.67
#